data_88c3699bb9f4d5684e9f9b4848a33de6
#
_entry.id   88c3699bb9f4d5684e9f9b4848a33de6
#
_cell.length_a   1.000
_cell.length_b   1.000
_cell.length_c   1.000
_cell.angle_alpha   90.00
_cell.angle_beta   90.00
_cell.angle_gamma   90.00
#
_symmetry.space_group_name_H-M   'P 1'
#
loop_
_entity.id
_entity.type
_entity.pdbx_description
1 polymer ?
#
loop_
_entity_poly.entity_id
_entity_poly.type
_entity_poly.pdbx_seq_one_letter_code
_entity_poly.pdbx_strand_id
1 'polypeptide(L)'
;MVQQKVIILGGGVAGLSAAHELIERGFKVEVYEAKTIPGGKARSIPVPDTGTMGPAGKRKDLPGEHGFRFFPRFYKHVVDTMRRIPYGSGTVADNLVDTTRVEMARFGQKYLVLSSHSPRSFSDIREILDEFSTVFGPDFGIPPEEMAFFASRIWQIITSCEERRMEEYKKEDWWDFIGA
;
A
#
# COMPACT_ATOMS: atom_id res chain seq x y z
N MET A 1 -4.79 -38.52 16.60
CA MET A 1 -5.63 -37.32 16.76
C MET A 1 -6.30 -37.06 15.41
N VAL A 2 -7.61 -36.83 15.38
CA VAL A 2 -8.33 -36.50 14.15
C VAL A 2 -7.96 -35.07 13.77
N GLN A 3 -7.39 -34.89 12.59
CA GLN A 3 -7.06 -33.57 12.07
C GLN A 3 -8.34 -32.77 11.79
N GLN A 4 -8.51 -31.64 12.43
CA GLN A 4 -9.67 -30.79 12.23
C GLN A 4 -9.67 -30.21 10.82
N LYS A 5 -10.83 -30.23 10.16
CA LYS A 5 -11.03 -29.71 8.81
C LYS A 5 -11.67 -28.32 8.87
N VAL A 6 -11.11 -27.38 8.12
CA VAL A 6 -11.65 -26.02 7.95
C VAL A 6 -12.00 -25.78 6.48
N ILE A 7 -13.19 -25.24 6.23
CA ILE A 7 -13.63 -24.84 4.90
C ILE A 7 -13.61 -23.32 4.82
N ILE A 8 -12.97 -22.79 3.78
CA ILE A 8 -12.88 -21.37 3.50
C ILE A 8 -13.66 -21.05 2.22
N LEU A 9 -14.56 -20.10 2.30
CA LEU A 9 -15.35 -19.64 1.16
C LEU A 9 -14.76 -18.32 0.64
N GLY A 10 -14.15 -18.40 -0.55
CA GLY A 10 -13.49 -17.28 -1.23
C GLY A 10 -11.96 -17.38 -1.21
N GLY A 11 -11.38 -17.50 -2.41
CA GLY A 11 -9.92 -17.55 -2.67
C GLY A 11 -9.29 -16.18 -2.91
N GLY A 12 -9.79 -15.12 -2.28
CA GLY A 12 -9.16 -13.80 -2.24
C GLY A 12 -8.01 -13.74 -1.23
N VAL A 13 -7.38 -12.57 -1.06
CA VAL A 13 -6.23 -12.38 -0.15
C VAL A 13 -6.56 -12.85 1.27
N ALA A 14 -7.72 -12.47 1.80
CA ALA A 14 -8.12 -12.85 3.15
C ALA A 14 -8.28 -14.38 3.31
N GLY A 15 -8.98 -15.03 2.37
CA GLY A 15 -9.19 -16.49 2.43
C GLY A 15 -7.89 -17.26 2.24
N LEU A 16 -7.02 -16.84 1.32
CA LEU A 16 -5.73 -17.50 1.09
C LEU A 16 -4.76 -17.28 2.28
N SER A 17 -4.76 -16.10 2.89
CA SER A 17 -3.97 -15.85 4.10
C SER A 17 -4.44 -16.70 5.28
N ALA A 18 -5.75 -16.81 5.47
CA ALA A 18 -6.30 -17.70 6.50
C ALA A 18 -5.96 -19.16 6.22
N ALA A 19 -6.05 -19.60 4.96
CA ALA A 19 -5.67 -20.97 4.56
C ALA A 19 -4.21 -21.26 4.90
N HIS A 20 -3.31 -20.36 4.55
CA HIS A 20 -1.88 -20.48 4.82
C HIS A 20 -1.62 -20.63 6.32
N GLU A 21 -2.14 -19.72 7.14
CA GLU A 21 -1.98 -19.78 8.60
C GLU A 21 -2.55 -21.06 9.22
N LEU A 22 -3.70 -21.53 8.77
CA LEU A 22 -4.34 -22.74 9.29
C LEU A 22 -3.59 -24.01 8.91
N ILE A 23 -3.04 -24.07 7.67
CA ILE A 23 -2.25 -25.22 7.23
C ILE A 23 -0.96 -25.32 8.05
N GLU A 24 -0.27 -24.21 8.29
CA GLU A 24 0.94 -24.20 9.13
C GLU A 24 0.67 -24.62 10.59
N ARG A 25 -0.57 -24.42 11.06
CA ARG A 25 -1.01 -24.88 12.38
C ARG A 25 -1.55 -26.31 12.40
N GLY A 26 -1.44 -27.02 11.28
CA GLY A 26 -1.78 -28.43 11.20
C GLY A 26 -3.26 -28.73 10.90
N PHE A 27 -4.06 -27.74 10.52
CA PHE A 27 -5.43 -27.98 10.08
C PHE A 27 -5.48 -28.54 8.65
N LYS A 28 -6.48 -29.35 8.35
CA LYS A 28 -6.83 -29.68 6.96
C LYS A 28 -7.70 -28.55 6.40
N VAL A 29 -7.26 -27.89 5.34
CA VAL A 29 -7.97 -26.74 4.77
C VAL A 29 -8.45 -27.05 3.38
N GLU A 30 -9.69 -26.66 3.09
CA GLU A 30 -10.26 -26.63 1.74
C GLU A 30 -10.76 -25.23 1.43
N VAL A 31 -10.33 -24.70 0.28
CA VAL A 31 -10.74 -23.35 -0.18
C VAL A 31 -11.65 -23.50 -1.39
N TYR A 32 -12.81 -22.89 -1.34
CA TYR A 32 -13.76 -22.82 -2.45
C TYR A 32 -13.78 -21.43 -3.02
N GLU A 33 -13.50 -21.32 -4.31
CA GLU A 33 -13.50 -20.05 -5.07
C GLU A 33 -14.58 -20.11 -6.15
N ALA A 34 -15.41 -19.08 -6.23
CA ALA A 34 -16.48 -19.00 -7.22
C ALA A 34 -15.98 -18.75 -8.65
N LYS A 35 -14.79 -18.18 -8.79
CA LYS A 35 -14.15 -17.92 -10.08
C LYS A 35 -13.15 -19.02 -10.43
N THR A 36 -12.81 -19.11 -11.70
CA THR A 36 -11.84 -20.10 -12.21
C THR A 36 -10.41 -19.89 -11.71
N ILE A 37 -10.08 -18.70 -11.23
CA ILE A 37 -8.75 -18.34 -10.75
C ILE A 37 -8.87 -17.63 -9.41
N PRO A 38 -8.11 -18.05 -8.37
CA PRO A 38 -8.08 -17.36 -7.08
C PRO A 38 -7.33 -16.02 -7.16
N GLY A 39 -7.36 -15.25 -6.07
CA GLY A 39 -6.67 -13.97 -5.92
C GLY A 39 -7.60 -12.78 -5.71
N GLY A 40 -8.89 -12.92 -6.01
CA GLY A 40 -9.87 -11.86 -5.78
C GLY A 40 -9.50 -10.55 -6.49
N LYS A 41 -9.66 -9.41 -5.79
CA LYS A 41 -9.30 -8.09 -6.32
C LYS A 41 -7.79 -7.84 -6.40
N ALA A 42 -6.97 -8.65 -5.74
CA ALA A 42 -5.51 -8.52 -5.84
C ALA A 42 -4.94 -9.08 -7.16
N ARG A 43 -5.79 -9.72 -7.97
CA ARG A 43 -5.39 -10.26 -9.26
C ARG A 43 -5.38 -9.19 -10.33
N SER A 44 -4.30 -9.13 -11.14
CA SER A 44 -4.29 -8.34 -12.38
C SER A 44 -5.27 -8.90 -13.39
N ILE A 45 -5.93 -8.03 -14.13
CA ILE A 45 -6.87 -8.37 -15.21
C ILE A 45 -6.28 -7.85 -16.51
N PRO A 46 -6.11 -8.67 -17.55
CA PRO A 46 -5.68 -8.16 -18.84
C PRO A 46 -6.62 -7.07 -19.35
N VAL A 47 -6.09 -5.94 -19.78
CA VAL A 47 -6.87 -4.86 -20.41
C VAL A 47 -6.94 -5.19 -21.90
N PRO A 48 -8.13 -5.49 -22.44
CA PRO A 48 -8.27 -5.93 -23.83
C PRO A 48 -7.66 -4.93 -24.83
N ASP A 49 -7.01 -5.45 -25.87
CA ASP A 49 -6.46 -4.71 -26.99
C ASP A 49 -5.34 -3.71 -26.67
N THR A 50 -4.71 -3.84 -25.49
CA THR A 50 -3.54 -3.01 -25.13
C THR A 50 -2.20 -3.61 -25.53
N GLY A 51 -2.17 -4.88 -25.93
CA GLY A 51 -0.96 -5.55 -26.42
C GLY A 51 -0.51 -5.01 -27.77
N THR A 52 0.60 -4.25 -27.79
CA THR A 52 1.20 -3.70 -29.02
C THR A 52 2.00 -4.75 -29.80
N MET A 53 2.23 -4.53 -31.09
CA MET A 53 3.16 -5.34 -31.87
C MET A 53 4.60 -5.11 -31.40
N GLY A 54 5.34 -6.19 -31.24
CA GLY A 54 6.75 -6.19 -30.91
C GLY A 54 7.55 -7.00 -31.90
N PRO A 55 8.89 -7.07 -31.79
CA PRO A 55 9.74 -7.83 -32.72
C PRO A 55 9.39 -9.32 -32.80
N ALA A 56 8.86 -9.90 -31.73
CA ALA A 56 8.47 -11.32 -31.65
C ALA A 56 6.95 -11.55 -31.85
N GLY A 57 6.23 -10.58 -32.41
CA GLY A 57 4.77 -10.62 -32.60
C GLY A 57 3.98 -9.80 -31.59
N LYS A 58 2.65 -10.00 -31.52
CA LYS A 58 1.76 -9.28 -30.60
C LYS A 58 2.13 -9.61 -29.15
N ARG A 59 2.40 -8.59 -28.35
CA ARG A 59 2.63 -8.71 -26.90
C ARG A 59 1.34 -9.06 -26.19
N LYS A 60 1.46 -9.61 -24.98
CA LYS A 60 0.31 -9.79 -24.08
C LYS A 60 -0.29 -8.44 -23.73
N ASP A 61 -1.59 -8.43 -23.50
CA ASP A 61 -2.27 -7.25 -23.02
C ASP A 61 -1.70 -6.77 -21.68
N LEU A 62 -1.70 -5.46 -21.47
CA LEU A 62 -1.20 -4.85 -20.26
C LEU A 62 -2.04 -5.27 -19.04
N PRO A 63 -1.42 -5.46 -17.88
CA PRO A 63 -2.15 -5.77 -16.67
C PRO A 63 -2.93 -4.55 -16.18
N GLY A 64 -4.24 -4.70 -16.01
CA GLY A 64 -5.08 -3.75 -15.30
C GLY A 64 -5.19 -4.15 -13.83
N GLU A 65 -5.08 -3.17 -12.95
CA GLU A 65 -5.14 -3.36 -11.51
C GLU A 65 -6.38 -2.68 -10.94
N HIS A 66 -6.99 -3.26 -9.91
CA HIS A 66 -8.10 -2.63 -9.20
C HIS A 66 -7.64 -1.44 -8.33
N GLY A 67 -6.36 -1.35 -8.06
CA GLY A 67 -5.69 -0.31 -7.31
C GLY A 67 -4.19 -0.56 -7.33
N PHE A 68 -3.40 0.43 -6.96
CA PHE A 68 -1.96 0.26 -6.92
C PHE A 68 -1.54 -0.74 -5.82
N ARG A 69 -0.46 -1.47 -6.08
CA ARG A 69 0.09 -2.47 -5.16
C ARG A 69 1.31 -1.88 -4.48
N PHE A 70 1.12 -1.30 -3.33
CA PHE A 70 2.23 -0.97 -2.45
C PHE A 70 1.91 -1.41 -1.02
N PHE A 71 2.96 -1.71 -0.26
CA PHE A 71 2.85 -2.18 1.11
C PHE A 71 3.64 -1.23 2.02
N PRO A 72 2.96 -0.34 2.76
CA PRO A 72 3.62 0.49 3.76
C PRO A 72 4.39 -0.37 4.77
N ARG A 73 5.52 0.11 5.25
CA ARG A 73 6.40 -0.66 6.17
C ARG A 73 5.72 -1.10 7.47
N PHE A 74 4.60 -0.49 7.82
CA PHE A 74 3.79 -0.93 8.97
C PHE A 74 2.88 -2.13 8.67
N TYR A 75 2.78 -2.61 7.43
CA TYR A 75 2.09 -3.84 7.04
C TYR A 75 2.94 -5.07 7.36
N LYS A 76 3.19 -5.31 8.63
CA LYS A 76 4.11 -6.36 9.08
C LYS A 76 3.64 -7.76 8.71
N HIS A 77 2.36 -8.07 8.90
CA HIS A 77 1.82 -9.41 8.69
C HIS A 77 1.81 -9.84 7.21
N VAL A 78 1.50 -8.95 6.28
CA VAL A 78 1.50 -9.29 4.86
C VAL A 78 2.91 -9.62 4.37
N VAL A 79 3.91 -8.85 4.79
CA VAL A 79 5.31 -9.10 4.44
C VAL A 79 5.83 -10.38 5.11
N ASP A 80 5.43 -10.65 6.36
CA ASP A 80 5.75 -11.90 7.05
C ASP A 80 5.19 -13.11 6.30
N THR A 81 3.92 -13.06 5.91
CA THR A 81 3.31 -14.12 5.08
C THR A 81 4.07 -14.30 3.75
N MET A 82 4.44 -13.21 3.07
CA MET A 82 5.21 -13.27 1.82
C MET A 82 6.58 -13.94 2.00
N ARG A 83 7.24 -13.76 3.14
CA ARG A 83 8.53 -14.43 3.45
C ARG A 83 8.40 -15.95 3.62
N ARG A 84 7.21 -16.42 3.98
CA ARG A 84 6.93 -17.84 4.19
C ARG A 84 6.45 -18.56 2.92
N ILE A 85 6.16 -17.80 1.84
CA ILE A 85 5.73 -18.36 0.55
C ILE A 85 6.95 -18.50 -0.38
N PRO A 86 7.33 -19.74 -0.77
CA PRO A 86 8.44 -19.97 -1.70
C PRO A 86 8.14 -19.38 -3.09
N TYR A 87 9.15 -18.78 -3.70
CA TYR A 87 9.09 -18.30 -5.08
C TYR A 87 10.47 -18.37 -5.74
N GLY A 88 10.61 -19.14 -6.79
CA GLY A 88 11.90 -19.38 -7.44
C GLY A 88 12.93 -19.97 -6.47
N SER A 89 14.09 -19.32 -6.35
CA SER A 89 15.13 -19.68 -5.39
C SER A 89 15.00 -18.99 -4.02
N GLY A 90 13.98 -18.15 -3.85
CA GLY A 90 13.75 -17.38 -2.63
C GLY A 90 12.28 -17.41 -2.21
N THR A 91 11.77 -16.27 -1.83
CA THR A 91 10.40 -16.08 -1.34
C THR A 91 9.65 -15.00 -2.13
N VAL A 92 8.34 -14.93 -1.96
CA VAL A 92 7.53 -13.85 -2.57
C VAL A 92 7.98 -12.47 -2.09
N ALA A 93 8.46 -12.35 -0.85
CA ALA A 93 8.94 -11.08 -0.30
C ALA A 93 10.17 -10.52 -1.01
N ASP A 94 10.98 -11.37 -1.65
CA ASP A 94 12.19 -10.94 -2.37
C ASP A 94 11.86 -10.19 -3.66
N ASN A 95 10.59 -10.20 -4.09
CA ASN A 95 10.10 -9.39 -5.21
C ASN A 95 9.66 -7.97 -4.79
N LEU A 96 9.67 -7.66 -3.50
CA LEU A 96 9.36 -6.32 -3.03
C LEU A 96 10.54 -5.38 -3.29
N VAL A 97 10.25 -4.25 -3.91
CA VAL A 97 11.24 -3.20 -4.20
C VAL A 97 10.86 -1.97 -3.41
N ASP A 98 11.85 -1.38 -2.73
CA ASP A 98 11.65 -0.12 -2.02
C ASP A 98 11.30 1.01 -3.00
N THR A 99 10.19 1.69 -2.74
CA THR A 99 9.79 2.88 -3.49
C THR A 99 10.44 4.11 -2.86
N THR A 100 11.11 4.91 -3.66
CA THR A 100 11.74 6.17 -3.22
C THR A 100 10.83 7.37 -3.45
N ARG A 101 9.97 7.32 -4.47
CA ARG A 101 9.04 8.40 -4.84
C ARG A 101 7.69 7.83 -5.25
N VAL A 102 6.62 8.53 -4.90
CA VAL A 102 5.27 8.27 -5.38
C VAL A 102 4.83 9.47 -6.21
N GLU A 103 4.50 9.23 -7.46
CA GLU A 103 4.00 10.25 -8.37
C GLU A 103 2.49 10.07 -8.55
N MET A 104 1.74 11.10 -8.21
CA MET A 104 0.29 11.15 -8.45
C MET A 104 0.02 12.02 -9.67
N ALA A 105 -0.33 11.37 -10.78
CA ALA A 105 -0.71 12.05 -12.00
C ALA A 105 -2.08 12.74 -11.82
N ARG A 106 -2.17 14.01 -12.25
CA ARG A 106 -3.40 14.79 -12.24
C ARG A 106 -3.69 15.29 -13.65
N PHE A 107 -4.94 15.12 -14.06
CA PHE A 107 -5.33 15.55 -15.40
C PHE A 107 -5.25 17.07 -15.54
N GLY A 108 -4.53 17.55 -16.55
CA GLY A 108 -4.39 18.99 -16.83
C GLY A 108 -3.58 19.81 -15.81
N GLN A 109 -2.90 19.15 -14.87
CA GLN A 109 -2.12 19.81 -13.83
C GLN A 109 -0.72 19.17 -13.70
N LYS A 110 0.18 19.83 -12.97
CA LYS A 110 1.48 19.25 -12.62
C LYS A 110 1.29 18.00 -11.77
N TYR A 111 2.14 17.03 -11.97
CA TYR A 111 2.20 15.82 -11.13
C TYR A 111 2.56 16.20 -9.70
N LEU A 112 1.95 15.49 -8.78
CA LEU A 112 2.31 15.55 -7.38
C LEU A 112 3.33 14.46 -7.10
N VAL A 113 4.53 14.84 -6.70
CA VAL A 113 5.59 13.90 -6.32
C VAL A 113 5.76 13.95 -4.81
N LEU A 114 5.65 12.78 -4.18
CA LEU A 114 5.84 12.61 -2.75
C LEU A 114 7.03 11.69 -2.50
N SER A 115 7.95 12.13 -1.64
CA SER A 115 9.00 11.26 -1.13
C SER A 115 8.41 10.18 -0.23
N SER A 116 8.80 8.92 -0.47
CA SER A 116 8.29 7.77 0.30
C SER A 116 9.24 7.30 1.38
N HIS A 117 10.36 8.00 1.59
CA HIS A 117 11.35 7.68 2.62
C HIS A 117 11.38 8.73 3.74
N SER A 118 11.72 8.29 4.94
CA SER A 118 11.95 9.21 6.05
C SER A 118 13.24 9.99 5.80
N PRO A 119 13.28 11.30 6.10
CA PRO A 119 14.47 12.12 5.92
C PRO A 119 15.62 11.56 6.76
N ARG A 120 16.80 11.43 6.15
CA ARG A 120 18.04 10.98 6.79
C ARG A 120 19.12 12.05 6.76
N SER A 121 18.92 13.08 5.97
CA SER A 121 19.85 14.20 5.78
C SER A 121 19.10 15.52 5.75
N PHE A 122 19.83 16.60 5.90
CA PHE A 122 19.27 17.97 5.78
C PHE A 122 18.78 18.27 4.35
N SER A 123 19.42 17.67 3.34
CA SER A 123 18.97 17.74 1.96
C SER A 123 17.61 17.08 1.74
N ASP A 124 17.36 15.93 2.39
CA ASP A 124 16.09 15.23 2.30
C ASP A 124 14.95 16.05 2.93
N ILE A 125 15.23 16.73 4.05
CA ILE A 125 14.25 17.64 4.69
C ILE A 125 13.93 18.80 3.75
N ARG A 126 14.92 19.37 3.10
CA ARG A 126 14.72 20.46 2.15
C ARG A 126 13.92 19.99 0.94
N GLU A 127 14.23 18.82 0.38
CA GLU A 127 13.48 18.21 -0.71
C GLU A 127 11.99 17.98 -0.33
N ILE A 128 11.74 17.47 0.87
CA ILE A 128 10.38 17.29 1.39
C ILE A 128 9.65 18.63 1.54
N LEU A 129 10.31 19.67 2.02
CA LEU A 129 9.71 21.00 2.14
C LEU A 129 9.43 21.63 0.77
N ASP A 130 10.32 21.44 -0.20
CA ASP A 130 10.12 21.91 -1.58
C ASP A 130 8.98 21.11 -2.25
N GLU A 131 8.90 19.81 -2.04
CA GLU A 131 7.77 18.97 -2.46
C GLU A 131 6.46 19.43 -1.81
N PHE A 132 6.45 19.68 -0.50
CA PHE A 132 5.29 20.23 0.20
C PHE A 132 4.83 21.58 -0.37
N SER A 133 5.74 22.48 -0.67
CA SER A 133 5.38 23.77 -1.27
C SER A 133 4.78 23.63 -2.67
N THR A 134 5.18 22.59 -3.41
CA THR A 134 4.61 22.26 -4.72
C THR A 134 3.25 21.58 -4.60
N VAL A 135 3.08 20.73 -3.59
CA VAL A 135 1.84 20.02 -3.28
C VAL A 135 0.75 20.95 -2.79
N PHE A 136 1.12 21.85 -1.90
CA PHE A 136 0.21 22.73 -1.17
C PHE A 136 0.34 24.20 -1.66
N GLY A 137 0.90 24.41 -2.84
CA GLY A 137 0.99 25.74 -3.44
C GLY A 137 -0.39 26.32 -3.82
N PRO A 138 -0.41 27.56 -4.34
CA PRO A 138 -1.64 28.30 -4.65
C PRO A 138 -2.64 27.57 -5.53
N ASP A 139 -2.16 26.59 -6.28
CA ASP A 139 -2.98 25.77 -7.20
C ASP A 139 -3.95 24.80 -6.50
N PHE A 140 -3.83 24.62 -5.18
CA PHE A 140 -4.74 23.74 -4.40
C PHE A 140 -5.95 24.46 -3.83
N GLY A 141 -5.96 25.80 -3.86
CA GLY A 141 -7.06 26.59 -3.31
C GLY A 141 -7.17 26.57 -1.78
N ILE A 142 -6.13 26.07 -1.10
CA ILE A 142 -6.05 26.06 0.37
C ILE A 142 -5.32 27.35 0.81
N PRO A 143 -5.91 28.16 1.69
CA PRO A 143 -5.26 29.36 2.22
C PRO A 143 -3.95 29.03 2.95
N PRO A 144 -2.92 29.90 2.87
CA PRO A 144 -1.63 29.66 3.52
C PRO A 144 -1.72 29.43 5.05
N GLU A 145 -2.66 30.07 5.72
CA GLU A 145 -2.92 29.89 7.15
C GLU A 145 -3.44 28.49 7.47
N GLU A 146 -4.34 27.94 6.68
CA GLU A 146 -4.84 26.56 6.85
C GLU A 146 -3.72 25.55 6.60
N MET A 147 -2.87 25.80 5.60
CA MET A 147 -1.70 24.97 5.35
C MET A 147 -0.70 24.99 6.50
N ALA A 148 -0.41 26.16 7.05
CA ALA A 148 0.48 26.30 8.19
C ALA A 148 -0.09 25.57 9.42
N PHE A 149 -1.39 25.70 9.64
CA PHE A 149 -2.10 24.99 10.69
C PHE A 149 -2.01 23.47 10.51
N PHE A 150 -2.36 22.95 9.34
CA PHE A 150 -2.25 21.53 9.02
C PHE A 150 -0.82 20.99 9.18
N ALA A 151 0.18 21.71 8.66
CA ALA A 151 1.57 21.35 8.81
C ALA A 151 1.99 21.29 10.28
N SER A 152 1.51 22.23 11.13
CA SER A 152 1.78 22.21 12.56
C SER A 152 1.17 20.98 13.25
N ARG A 153 -0.03 20.54 12.85
CA ARG A 153 -0.66 19.33 13.37
C ARG A 153 0.09 18.07 12.99
N ILE A 154 0.50 17.96 11.73
CA ILE A 154 1.35 16.83 11.28
C ILE A 154 2.68 16.83 12.04
N TRP A 155 3.32 17.98 12.19
CA TRP A 155 4.56 18.11 12.97
C TRP A 155 4.36 17.65 14.42
N GLN A 156 3.26 18.03 15.05
CA GLN A 156 2.92 17.63 16.41
C GLN A 156 2.83 16.11 16.56
N ILE A 157 2.22 15.40 15.58
CA ILE A 157 2.16 13.93 15.59
C ILE A 157 3.55 13.32 15.39
N ILE A 158 4.31 13.79 14.40
CA ILE A 158 5.60 13.21 14.02
C ILE A 158 6.62 13.35 15.17
N THR A 159 6.59 14.47 15.89
CA THR A 159 7.53 14.74 16.97
C THR A 159 7.05 14.24 18.34
N SER A 160 5.83 13.72 18.47
CA SER A 160 5.32 13.20 19.73
C SER A 160 5.89 11.82 20.06
N CYS A 161 6.06 11.53 21.35
CA CYS A 161 6.41 10.19 21.82
C CYS A 161 5.24 9.20 21.66
N GLU A 162 5.56 7.91 21.75
CA GLU A 162 4.57 6.85 21.60
C GLU A 162 3.45 6.94 22.66
N GLU A 163 3.83 7.21 23.89
CA GLU A 163 2.89 7.36 25.01
C GLU A 163 1.83 8.41 24.73
N ARG A 164 2.25 9.60 24.30
CA ARG A 164 1.35 10.69 23.92
C ARG A 164 0.43 10.32 22.76
N ARG A 165 0.96 9.63 21.75
CA ARG A 165 0.15 9.15 20.62
C ARG A 165 -0.94 8.19 21.06
N MET A 166 -0.63 7.31 22.01
CA MET A 166 -1.58 6.30 22.49
C MET A 166 -2.59 6.86 23.48
N GLU A 167 -2.22 7.84 24.30
CA GLU A 167 -3.09 8.38 25.34
C GLU A 167 -3.94 9.57 24.88
N GLU A 168 -3.39 10.42 24.03
CA GLU A 168 -4.08 11.61 23.52
C GLU A 168 -4.65 11.38 22.12
N TYR A 169 -3.78 11.25 21.12
CA TYR A 169 -4.19 11.29 19.70
C TYR A 169 -4.97 10.08 19.24
N LYS A 170 -4.79 8.92 19.83
CA LYS A 170 -5.58 7.73 19.47
C LYS A 170 -7.06 7.86 19.89
N LYS A 171 -7.37 8.74 20.83
CA LYS A 171 -8.73 8.96 21.35
C LYS A 171 -9.44 10.13 20.67
N GLU A 172 -8.72 10.94 19.92
CA GLU A 172 -9.22 12.09 19.20
C GLU A 172 -9.60 11.71 17.76
N ASP A 173 -10.73 12.20 17.28
CA ASP A 173 -11.11 12.03 15.88
C ASP A 173 -10.16 12.84 14.98
N TRP A 174 -9.84 12.29 13.82
CA TRP A 174 -8.91 12.93 12.89
C TRP A 174 -9.40 14.31 12.42
N TRP A 175 -10.68 14.41 12.12
CA TRP A 175 -11.26 15.67 11.65
C TRP A 175 -11.26 16.75 12.73
N ASP A 176 -11.57 16.37 13.97
CA ASP A 176 -11.47 17.27 15.12
C ASP A 176 -10.03 17.71 15.36
N PHE A 177 -9.08 16.76 15.27
CA PHE A 177 -7.65 17.04 15.44
C PHE A 177 -7.11 18.04 14.42
N ILE A 178 -7.50 17.95 13.17
CA ILE A 178 -7.08 18.87 12.11
C ILE A 178 -7.98 20.12 12.00
N GLY A 179 -9.04 20.21 12.80
CA GLY A 179 -9.93 21.36 12.84
C GLY A 179 -10.80 21.53 11.58
N ALA A 180 -11.18 20.41 10.94
CA ALA A 180 -11.95 20.38 9.69
C ALA A 180 -13.45 20.13 9.93
#